data_930692922746e542f2e4f712df163c5c
#
_entry.id   930692922746e542f2e4f712df163c5c
#
_cell.length_a   1.000
_cell.length_b   1.000
_cell.length_c   1.000
_cell.angle_alpha   90.00
_cell.angle_beta   90.00
_cell.angle_gamma   90.00
#
_symmetry.space_group_name_H-M   'P 1'
#
loop_
_entity.id
_entity.type
_entity.pdbx_description
1 polymer ?
#
loop_
_entity_poly.entity_id
_entity_poly.type
_entity_poly.pdbx_seq_one_letter_code
_entity_poly.pdbx_strand_id
1 'polypeptide(L)'
;SDLYIGDLLSFVMANGKEGALWLTVQKHLNVVAVAELNDFAGIIFVQNSFPDGDTIAKADELEIPLFISQLDAYHLCKQLISLGL
;
A
#
# COMPACT_ATOMS: atom_id res chain seq x y z
N SER A 1 2.46 11.99 -8.06
CA SER A 1 2.27 10.74 -7.32
C SER A 1 1.15 9.94 -7.92
N ASP A 2 1.36 8.65 -7.97
CA ASP A 2 0.38 7.70 -8.46
C ASP A 2 -0.22 6.89 -7.33
N LEU A 3 -1.40 6.38 -7.57
CA LEU A 3 -2.05 5.41 -6.70
C LEU A 3 -2.14 4.10 -7.45
N TYR A 4 -1.84 3.01 -6.78
CA TYR A 4 -2.00 1.68 -7.36
C TYR A 4 -2.88 0.84 -6.46
N ILE A 5 -3.91 0.21 -7.02
CA ILE A 5 -4.86 -0.59 -6.27
C ILE A 5 -4.73 -2.03 -6.73
N GLY A 6 -4.51 -2.94 -5.79
CA GLY A 6 -4.46 -4.35 -6.14
C GLY A 6 -4.15 -5.22 -4.94
N ASP A 7 -4.67 -6.46 -4.97
CA ASP A 7 -4.53 -7.41 -3.87
C ASP A 7 -3.86 -8.70 -4.28
N LEU A 8 -3.71 -8.96 -5.56
CA LEU A 8 -2.98 -10.12 -6.04
C LEU A 8 -1.51 -9.73 -6.19
N LEU A 9 -0.68 -10.21 -5.26
CA LEU A 9 0.70 -9.71 -5.14
C LEU A 9 1.53 -9.90 -6.40
N SER A 10 1.37 -11.03 -7.10
CA SER A 10 2.12 -11.26 -8.33
C SER A 10 1.77 -10.23 -9.40
N PHE A 11 0.51 -9.83 -9.47
CA PHE A 11 0.07 -8.83 -10.44
C PHE A 11 0.57 -7.43 -10.05
N VAL A 12 0.51 -7.11 -8.76
CA VAL A 12 1.04 -5.83 -8.24
C VAL A 12 2.54 -5.75 -8.53
N MET A 13 3.26 -6.83 -8.28
CA MET A 13 4.70 -6.87 -8.51
C MET A 13 5.05 -6.62 -9.96
N ALA A 14 4.24 -7.14 -10.89
CA ALA A 14 4.50 -6.99 -12.31
C ALA A 14 4.09 -5.61 -12.85
N ASN A 15 3.13 -4.94 -12.24
CA ASN A 15 2.50 -3.75 -12.80
C ASN A 15 2.59 -2.49 -11.95
N GLY A 16 2.96 -2.60 -10.68
CA GLY A 16 3.08 -1.43 -9.82
C GLY A 16 4.21 -0.53 -10.25
N LYS A 17 4.03 0.77 -10.08
CA LYS A 17 4.98 1.76 -10.56
C LYS A 17 5.74 2.40 -9.42
N GLU A 18 7.01 2.69 -9.67
CA GLU A 18 7.88 3.37 -8.74
C GLU A 18 7.24 4.67 -8.25
N GLY A 19 7.30 4.92 -6.96
CA GLY A 19 6.77 6.14 -6.36
C GLY A 19 5.27 6.13 -6.10
N ALA A 20 4.55 5.07 -6.48
CA ALA A 20 3.13 4.97 -6.23
C ALA A 20 2.81 4.66 -4.77
N LEU A 21 1.65 5.12 -4.30
CA LEU A 21 1.07 4.65 -3.05
C LEU A 21 0.20 3.44 -3.38
N TRP A 22 0.44 2.34 -2.71
CA TRP A 22 -0.25 1.08 -2.96
C TRP A 22 -1.40 0.91 -1.98
N LEU A 23 -2.62 0.79 -2.50
CA LEU A 23 -3.83 0.53 -1.72
C LEU A 23 -4.17 -0.95 -1.80
N THR A 24 -4.28 -1.61 -0.63
CA THR A 24 -4.51 -3.04 -0.59
C THR A 24 -5.20 -3.46 0.70
N VAL A 25 -5.84 -4.63 0.68
CA VAL A 25 -6.33 -5.29 1.90
C VAL A 25 -5.40 -6.40 2.36
N GLN A 26 -4.34 -6.69 1.61
CA GLN A 26 -3.33 -7.67 2.01
C GLN A 26 -2.51 -7.12 3.16
N LYS A 27 -2.31 -7.93 4.20
CA LYS A 27 -1.73 -7.45 5.46
C LYS A 27 -0.55 -8.25 5.97
N HIS A 28 -0.16 -9.31 5.25
CA HIS A 28 0.93 -10.18 5.67
C HIS A 28 2.29 -9.64 5.25
N LEU A 29 3.33 -10.21 5.82
CA LEU A 29 4.70 -9.73 5.66
C LEU A 29 5.14 -9.56 4.19
N ASN A 30 4.65 -10.39 3.31
CA ASN A 30 5.05 -10.35 1.90
C ASN A 30 4.69 -9.04 1.18
N VAL A 31 3.76 -8.24 1.71
CA VAL A 31 3.47 -6.94 1.09
C VAL A 31 4.67 -5.99 1.18
N VAL A 32 5.47 -6.12 2.23
CA VAL A 32 6.64 -5.27 2.40
C VAL A 32 7.68 -5.59 1.32
N ALA A 33 7.87 -6.87 1.00
CA ALA A 33 8.80 -7.27 -0.05
C ALA A 33 8.36 -6.72 -1.41
N VAL A 34 7.06 -6.76 -1.69
CA VAL A 34 6.53 -6.22 -2.95
C VAL A 34 6.73 -4.70 -3.01
N ALA A 35 6.43 -4.01 -1.92
CA ALA A 35 6.59 -2.55 -1.87
C ALA A 35 8.05 -2.14 -2.08
N GLU A 36 8.97 -2.88 -1.48
CA GLU A 36 10.39 -2.61 -1.64
C GLU A 36 10.84 -2.88 -3.08
N LEU A 37 10.44 -4.01 -3.64
CA LEU A 37 10.82 -4.39 -4.99
C LEU A 37 10.32 -3.39 -6.03
N ASN A 38 9.11 -2.88 -5.85
CA ASN A 38 8.49 -1.92 -6.77
C ASN A 38 8.82 -0.47 -6.46
N ASP A 39 9.58 -0.21 -5.41
CA ASP A 39 9.92 1.15 -4.98
C ASP A 39 8.66 2.00 -4.75
N PHE A 40 7.66 1.43 -4.09
CA PHE A 40 6.46 2.18 -3.74
C PHE A 40 6.77 3.25 -2.69
N ALA A 41 6.04 4.35 -2.75
CA ALA A 41 6.18 5.42 -1.77
C ALA A 41 5.62 5.03 -0.41
N GLY A 42 4.70 4.07 -0.36
CA GLY A 42 4.13 3.57 0.86
C GLY A 42 2.99 2.62 0.57
N ILE A 43 2.40 2.06 1.64
CA ILE A 43 1.27 1.15 1.55
C ILE A 43 0.12 1.71 2.37
N ILE A 44 -1.08 1.74 1.80
CA ILE A 44 -2.29 2.12 2.52
C ILE A 44 -3.18 0.88 2.62
N PHE A 45 -3.43 0.45 3.85
CA PHE A 45 -4.31 -0.69 4.11
C PHE A 45 -5.72 -0.15 4.22
N VAL A 46 -6.59 -0.54 3.28
CA VAL A 46 -7.95 -0.01 3.18
C VAL A 46 -8.93 -0.90 3.94
N GLN A 47 -10.12 -0.37 4.21
CA GLN A 47 -11.21 -1.10 4.88
C GLN A 47 -10.78 -1.68 6.23
N ASN A 48 -9.99 -0.93 6.99
CA ASN A 48 -9.50 -1.35 8.31
C ASN A 48 -8.70 -2.66 8.29
N SER A 49 -7.97 -2.92 7.21
CA SER A 49 -7.10 -4.09 7.14
C SER A 49 -5.80 -3.76 7.87
N PHE A 50 -5.71 -4.17 9.14
CA PHE A 50 -4.52 -3.89 9.93
C PHE A 50 -3.38 -4.82 9.55
N PRO A 51 -2.20 -4.29 9.25
CA PRO A 51 -1.05 -5.14 8.94
C PRO A 51 -0.63 -5.95 10.17
N ASP A 52 -0.09 -7.15 9.93
CA ASP A 52 0.43 -8.00 11.00
C ASP A 52 1.61 -7.33 11.70
N GLY A 53 1.89 -7.75 12.93
CA GLY A 53 2.97 -7.14 13.71
C GLY A 53 4.33 -7.25 13.05
N ASP A 54 4.63 -8.39 12.42
CA ASP A 54 5.90 -8.56 11.71
C ASP A 54 5.95 -7.72 10.42
N THR A 55 4.80 -7.46 9.81
CA THR A 55 4.71 -6.56 8.66
C THR A 55 5.09 -5.15 9.05
N ILE A 56 4.54 -4.68 10.19
CA ILE A 56 4.85 -3.34 10.69
C ILE A 56 6.34 -3.23 11.02
N ALA A 57 6.89 -4.23 11.70
CA ALA A 57 8.30 -4.21 12.10
C ALA A 57 9.23 -4.16 10.89
N LYS A 58 8.92 -4.97 9.87
CA LYS A 58 9.76 -5.01 8.67
C LYS A 58 9.67 -3.72 7.87
N ALA A 59 8.48 -3.15 7.75
CA ALA A 59 8.29 -1.88 7.05
C ALA A 59 9.05 -0.76 7.76
N ASP A 60 9.03 -0.75 9.10
CA ASP A 60 9.75 0.24 9.88
C ASP A 60 11.26 0.11 9.65
N GLU A 61 11.78 -1.12 9.64
CA GLU A 61 13.20 -1.38 9.38
C GLU A 61 13.62 -0.86 8.01
N LEU A 62 12.77 -1.02 7.00
CA LEU A 62 13.05 -0.59 5.62
C LEU A 62 12.59 0.83 5.32
N GLU A 63 12.04 1.52 6.32
CA GLU A 63 11.57 2.89 6.19
C GLU A 63 10.47 3.04 5.13
N ILE A 64 9.59 2.04 5.04
CA ILE A 64 8.43 2.09 4.15
C ILE A 64 7.23 2.59 4.96
N PRO A 65 6.64 3.74 4.61
CA PRO A 65 5.49 4.27 5.35
C PRO A 65 4.26 3.37 5.20
N LEU A 66 3.58 3.11 6.31
CA LEU A 66 2.34 2.36 6.32
C LEU A 66 1.22 3.25 6.85
N PHE A 67 0.06 3.18 6.20
CA PHE A 67 -1.13 3.93 6.59
C PHE A 67 -2.33 2.98 6.65
N ILE A 68 -3.31 3.32 7.47
CA ILE A 68 -4.54 2.55 7.59
C ILE A 68 -5.72 3.48 7.36
N SER A 69 -6.69 3.03 6.55
CA SER A 69 -7.90 3.79 6.28
C SER A 69 -9.13 2.91 6.51
N GLN A 70 -10.19 3.51 7.04
CA GLN A 70 -11.49 2.85 7.14
C GLN A 70 -12.18 2.76 5.79
N LEU A 71 -11.84 3.66 4.87
CA LEU A 71 -12.49 3.76 3.57
C LEU A 71 -12.07 2.60 2.67
N ASP A 72 -12.96 2.25 1.75
CA ASP A 72 -12.58 1.36 0.66
C ASP A 72 -11.70 2.11 -0.35
N ALA A 73 -11.11 1.37 -1.29
CA ALA A 73 -10.16 1.97 -2.23
C ALA A 73 -10.80 3.08 -3.06
N TYR A 74 -12.04 2.88 -3.51
CA TYR A 74 -12.70 3.89 -4.34
C TYR A 74 -12.89 5.21 -3.60
N HIS A 75 -13.45 5.15 -2.39
CA HIS A 75 -13.73 6.36 -1.62
C HIS A 75 -12.44 7.04 -1.15
N LEU A 76 -11.43 6.25 -0.82
CA LEU A 76 -10.13 6.82 -0.45
C LEU A 76 -9.51 7.55 -1.64
N CYS A 77 -9.55 6.95 -2.83
CA CYS A 77 -9.02 7.60 -4.02
C CYS A 77 -9.73 8.92 -4.32
N LYS A 78 -11.06 8.96 -4.14
CA LYS A 78 -11.79 10.21 -4.32
C LYS A 78 -11.26 11.31 -3.40
N GLN A 79 -11.02 10.98 -2.13
CA GLN A 79 -10.48 11.95 -1.18
C GLN A 79 -9.06 12.38 -1.54
N LEU A 80 -8.21 11.44 -1.87
CA LEU A 80 -6.83 11.75 -2.22
C LEU A 80 -6.74 12.64 -3.46
N ILE A 81 -7.56 12.34 -4.46
CA ILE A 81 -7.61 13.14 -5.70
C ILE A 81 -8.10 14.56 -5.39
N SER A 82 -9.09 14.70 -4.52
CA SER A 82 -9.59 16.02 -4.14
C SER A 82 -8.54 16.83 -3.38
N LEU A 83 -7.55 16.16 -2.78
CA LEU A 83 -6.44 16.82 -2.09
C LEU A 83 -5.25 17.10 -3.00
N GLY A 84 -5.35 16.80 -4.29
CA GLY A 84 -4.33 17.12 -5.25
C GLY A 84 -3.38 15.98 -5.62
N LEU A 85 -3.72 14.78 -5.20
CA LEU A 85 -2.88 13.62 -5.54
C LEU A 85 -3.17 13.08 -6.91
#